data_0e9cee6658019f78704aa6bc17d6483b
#
_entry.id   0e9cee6658019f78704aa6bc17d6483b
#
_cell.length_a   1.000
_cell.length_b   1.000
_cell.length_c   1.000
_cell.angle_alpha   90.00
_cell.angle_beta   90.00
_cell.angle_gamma   90.00
#
_symmetry.space_group_name_H-M   'P 1'
#
loop_
_entity.id
_entity.type
_entity.pdbx_description
1 polymer ?
#
loop_
_entity_poly.entity_id
_entity_poly.type
_entity_poly.pdbx_seq_one_letter_code
_entity_poly.pdbx_strand_id
1 'polypeptide(L)'
;MLESIRKDFPDWETLYKNQRVETMPWYNENFDSDLQKELDERKISADGGKKFLDLGTGPATQAIWLSKRGFTVIGSDLSEAAINRARKIYANEINVNFIVDDILNTKFKDNEFDYIFDRGCFHVLSPSDRKKYINTIQQILKKQNGILFLKCFSDKELRQEGPYKFSQDEIRALFGEFFKIHSIEETVYQGTLDPLPKALFVVMTNK
;
A
#
# COMPACT_ATOMS: atom_id res chain seq x y z
N MET A 1 16.50 -20.46 -12.58
CA MET A 1 15.33 -19.71 -12.07
C MET A 1 14.92 -20.40 -10.78
N LEU A 2 15.12 -19.76 -9.64
CA LEU A 2 14.58 -20.25 -8.38
C LEU A 2 13.06 -20.02 -8.46
N GLU A 3 12.28 -21.09 -8.58
CA GLU A 3 10.85 -21.03 -8.38
C GLU A 3 10.62 -20.42 -7.00
N SER A 4 10.09 -19.20 -6.95
CA SER A 4 9.74 -18.58 -5.69
C SER A 4 8.66 -19.44 -5.04
N ILE A 5 9.01 -20.05 -3.91
CA ILE A 5 8.09 -20.88 -3.13
C ILE A 5 6.82 -20.07 -2.90
N ARG A 6 5.67 -20.62 -3.32
CA ARG A 6 4.36 -20.01 -3.07
C ARG A 6 4.18 -19.89 -1.55
N LYS A 7 3.90 -18.68 -1.08
CA LYS A 7 3.59 -18.42 0.32
C LYS A 7 2.08 -18.51 0.52
N ASP A 8 1.67 -19.21 1.56
CA ASP A 8 0.28 -19.22 1.97
C ASP A 8 0.03 -18.06 2.95
N PHE A 9 -0.88 -17.19 2.58
CA PHE A 9 -1.36 -16.11 3.44
C PHE A 9 -2.70 -16.47 4.05
N PRO A 10 -3.03 -15.94 5.23
CA PRO A 10 -4.32 -16.17 5.84
C PRO A 10 -5.44 -15.62 4.94
N ASP A 11 -6.63 -16.19 5.07
CA ASP A 11 -7.82 -15.56 4.57
C ASP A 11 -8.05 -14.23 5.31
N TRP A 12 -7.87 -13.12 4.60
CA TRP A 12 -7.91 -11.77 5.16
C TRP A 12 -9.26 -11.47 5.80
N GLU A 13 -10.35 -11.94 5.22
CA GLU A 13 -11.70 -11.76 5.76
C GLU A 13 -11.83 -12.41 7.14
N THR A 14 -11.41 -13.67 7.26
CA THR A 14 -11.43 -14.40 8.54
C THR A 14 -10.49 -13.75 9.56
N LEU A 15 -9.32 -13.29 9.13
CA LEU A 15 -8.35 -12.63 10.01
C LEU A 15 -8.94 -11.35 10.62
N TYR A 16 -9.47 -10.45 9.78
CA TYR A 16 -10.06 -9.19 10.25
C TYR A 16 -11.36 -9.37 11.04
N LYS A 17 -12.09 -10.47 10.84
CA LYS A 17 -13.24 -10.82 11.69
C LYS A 17 -12.84 -11.21 13.10
N ASN A 18 -11.75 -11.99 13.23
CA ASN A 18 -11.45 -12.70 14.46
C ASN A 18 -10.36 -12.06 15.31
N GLN A 19 -9.55 -11.15 14.74
CA GLN A 19 -8.43 -10.54 15.46
C GLN A 19 -8.62 -9.04 15.69
N ARG A 20 -8.04 -8.57 16.78
CA ARG A 20 -7.92 -7.14 17.04
C ARG A 20 -6.83 -6.56 16.16
N VAL A 21 -7.12 -5.47 15.46
CA VAL A 21 -6.16 -4.86 14.51
C VAL A 21 -4.90 -4.37 15.21
N GLU A 22 -5.01 -3.94 16.46
CA GLU A 22 -3.87 -3.43 17.24
C GLU A 22 -2.83 -4.50 17.57
N THR A 23 -3.21 -5.79 17.43
CA THR A 23 -2.30 -6.93 17.65
C THR A 23 -1.65 -7.43 16.37
N MET A 24 -2.05 -6.89 15.21
CA MET A 24 -1.54 -7.34 13.92
C MET A 24 -0.10 -6.83 13.69
N PRO A 25 0.80 -7.64 13.10
CA PRO A 25 2.20 -7.26 12.89
C PRO A 25 2.40 -5.95 12.11
N TRP A 26 1.47 -5.62 11.22
CA TRP A 26 1.51 -4.42 10.37
C TRP A 26 0.78 -3.21 10.95
N TYR A 27 0.16 -3.36 12.13
CA TYR A 27 -0.55 -2.24 12.76
C TYR A 27 0.43 -1.13 13.13
N ASN A 28 0.15 0.06 12.65
CA ASN A 28 0.87 1.28 12.98
C ASN A 28 -0.15 2.41 13.18
N GLU A 29 -0.28 2.92 14.39
CA GLU A 29 -1.18 4.03 14.69
C GLU A 29 -0.67 5.37 14.18
N ASN A 30 0.65 5.47 13.96
CA ASN A 30 1.28 6.68 13.46
C ASN A 30 1.25 6.75 11.93
N PHE A 31 1.39 7.95 11.40
CA PHE A 31 1.60 8.11 9.96
C PHE A 31 2.92 7.44 9.54
N ASP A 32 2.92 6.76 8.40
CA ASP A 32 4.14 6.13 7.89
C ASP A 32 5.21 7.21 7.63
N SER A 33 6.36 7.07 8.29
CA SER A 33 7.39 8.10 8.29
C SER A 33 8.02 8.34 6.93
N ASP A 34 8.11 7.29 6.08
CA ASP A 34 8.68 7.43 4.75
C ASP A 34 7.71 8.16 3.83
N LEU A 35 6.42 7.82 3.90
CA LEU A 35 5.40 8.56 3.15
C LEU A 35 5.32 10.02 3.61
N GLN A 36 5.36 10.27 4.93
CA GLN A 36 5.37 11.63 5.47
C GLN A 36 6.55 12.43 4.93
N LYS A 37 7.77 11.89 4.98
CA LYS A 37 8.99 12.49 4.45
C LYS A 37 8.82 12.87 2.99
N GLU A 38 8.36 11.93 2.14
CA GLU A 38 8.21 12.17 0.70
C GLU A 38 7.16 13.25 0.39
N LEU A 39 6.02 13.25 1.11
CA LEU A 39 5.01 14.29 0.94
C LEU A 39 5.56 15.67 1.28
N ASP A 40 6.33 15.78 2.37
CA ASP A 40 6.87 17.05 2.86
C ASP A 40 8.02 17.55 1.96
N GLU A 41 8.97 16.70 1.57
CA GLU A 41 10.12 17.05 0.71
C GLU A 41 9.68 17.44 -0.70
N ARG A 42 8.71 16.73 -1.27
CA ARG A 42 8.15 17.03 -2.61
C ARG A 42 7.09 18.14 -2.57
N LYS A 43 6.75 18.66 -1.38
CA LYS A 43 5.71 19.67 -1.18
C LYS A 43 4.37 19.22 -1.78
N ILE A 44 4.05 17.94 -1.63
CA ILE A 44 2.79 17.38 -2.09
C ILE A 44 1.70 17.81 -1.12
N SER A 45 0.76 18.62 -1.62
CA SER A 45 -0.38 19.14 -0.88
C SER A 45 -1.69 18.59 -1.43
N ALA A 46 -2.75 18.74 -0.66
CA ALA A 46 -4.10 18.36 -1.05
C ALA A 46 -4.79 19.37 -2.00
N ASP A 47 -4.08 20.43 -2.38
CA ASP A 47 -4.63 21.51 -3.21
C ASP A 47 -5.20 20.98 -4.52
N GLY A 48 -6.34 21.53 -4.93
CA GLY A 48 -7.03 21.12 -6.15
C GLY A 48 -7.77 19.79 -6.06
N GLY A 49 -8.09 19.31 -4.84
CA GLY A 49 -8.90 18.09 -4.65
C GLY A 49 -8.17 16.82 -5.02
N LYS A 50 -6.89 16.75 -4.75
CA LYS A 50 -6.04 15.58 -5.03
C LYS A 50 -6.57 14.33 -4.36
N LYS A 51 -6.64 13.23 -5.14
CA LYS A 51 -7.24 11.97 -4.74
C LYS A 51 -6.16 10.94 -4.42
N PHE A 52 -6.24 10.40 -3.21
CA PHE A 52 -5.31 9.40 -2.70
C PHE A 52 -6.01 8.04 -2.54
N LEU A 53 -5.37 6.97 -3.00
CA LEU A 53 -5.75 5.60 -2.67
C LEU A 53 -4.81 5.06 -1.59
N ASP A 54 -5.36 4.67 -0.43
CA ASP A 54 -4.69 3.82 0.56
C ASP A 54 -5.07 2.38 0.26
N LEU A 55 -4.18 1.67 -0.44
CA LEU A 55 -4.42 0.34 -0.99
C LEU A 55 -4.11 -0.76 0.04
N GLY A 56 -5.06 -1.64 0.31
CA GLY A 56 -4.97 -2.59 1.40
C GLY A 56 -5.02 -1.86 2.74
N THR A 57 -6.00 -0.96 2.91
CA THR A 57 -6.09 -0.01 4.03
C THR A 57 -6.13 -0.66 5.41
N GLY A 58 -6.59 -1.91 5.52
CA GLY A 58 -6.65 -2.69 6.75
C GLY A 58 -7.22 -1.94 7.94
N PRO A 59 -6.37 -1.56 8.93
CA PRO A 59 -6.77 -0.74 10.09
C PRO A 59 -7.22 0.68 9.75
N ALA A 60 -7.04 1.13 8.51
CA ALA A 60 -7.36 2.46 7.99
C ALA A 60 -6.55 3.63 8.59
N THR A 61 -5.52 3.36 9.38
CA THR A 61 -4.75 4.41 10.05
C THR A 61 -4.08 5.36 9.06
N GLN A 62 -3.55 4.84 7.95
CA GLN A 62 -2.88 5.67 6.93
C GLN A 62 -3.88 6.51 6.14
N ALA A 63 -5.04 5.93 5.78
CA ALA A 63 -6.13 6.68 5.14
C ALA A 63 -6.58 7.87 6.00
N ILE A 64 -6.69 7.69 7.31
CA ILE A 64 -7.08 8.75 8.25
C ILE A 64 -6.00 9.83 8.35
N TRP A 65 -4.73 9.49 8.43
CA TRP A 65 -3.66 10.48 8.44
C TRP A 65 -3.63 11.31 7.16
N LEU A 66 -3.85 10.68 6.00
CA LEU A 66 -3.95 11.37 4.71
C LEU A 66 -5.17 12.30 4.65
N SER A 67 -6.34 11.86 5.15
CA SER A 67 -7.55 12.70 5.19
C SER A 67 -7.38 13.93 6.08
N LYS A 68 -6.69 13.78 7.22
CA LYS A 68 -6.35 14.90 8.12
C LYS A 68 -5.36 15.89 7.49
N ARG A 69 -4.59 15.47 6.49
CA ARG A 69 -3.75 16.37 5.67
C ARG A 69 -4.54 17.05 4.53
N GLY A 70 -5.84 16.82 4.44
CA GLY A 70 -6.75 17.46 3.51
C GLY A 70 -6.95 16.74 2.17
N PHE A 71 -6.32 15.58 1.95
CA PHE A 71 -6.54 14.80 0.74
C PHE A 71 -7.95 14.20 0.72
N THR A 72 -8.51 14.05 -0.49
CA THR A 72 -9.66 13.17 -0.70
C THR A 72 -9.16 11.73 -0.77
N VAL A 73 -9.53 10.90 0.19
CA VAL A 73 -8.94 9.56 0.35
C VAL A 73 -9.97 8.47 0.06
N ILE A 74 -9.55 7.45 -0.64
CA ILE A 74 -10.22 6.16 -0.67
C ILE A 74 -9.32 5.15 0.03
N GLY A 75 -9.82 4.52 1.10
CA GLY A 75 -9.21 3.33 1.68
C GLY A 75 -9.88 2.10 1.09
N SER A 76 -9.13 1.24 0.41
CA SER A 76 -9.66 0.00 -0.14
C SER A 76 -9.03 -1.23 0.50
N ASP A 77 -9.82 -2.29 0.64
CA ASP A 77 -9.35 -3.58 1.12
C ASP A 77 -10.21 -4.69 0.53
N LEU A 78 -9.63 -5.86 0.36
CA LEU A 78 -10.33 -7.06 -0.08
C LEU A 78 -11.29 -7.57 1.02
N SER A 79 -10.96 -7.35 2.31
CA SER A 79 -11.76 -7.78 3.45
C SER A 79 -12.91 -6.81 3.72
N GLU A 80 -14.13 -7.33 3.60
CA GLU A 80 -15.35 -6.61 4.00
C GLU A 80 -15.34 -6.30 5.51
N ALA A 81 -14.79 -7.20 6.34
CA ALA A 81 -14.67 -7.01 7.78
C ALA A 81 -13.76 -5.83 8.12
N ALA A 82 -12.61 -5.68 7.43
CA ALA A 82 -11.73 -4.52 7.58
C ALA A 82 -12.46 -3.23 7.23
N ILE A 83 -13.11 -3.18 6.08
CA ILE A 83 -13.84 -2.00 5.60
C ILE A 83 -15.01 -1.63 6.51
N ASN A 84 -15.80 -2.60 6.96
CA ASN A 84 -16.93 -2.32 7.86
C ASN A 84 -16.47 -1.81 9.23
N ARG A 85 -15.33 -2.32 9.73
CA ARG A 85 -14.68 -1.79 10.94
C ARG A 85 -14.22 -0.36 10.75
N ALA A 86 -13.52 -0.06 9.64
CA ALA A 86 -13.05 1.29 9.32
C ALA A 86 -14.22 2.29 9.23
N ARG A 87 -15.27 1.94 8.50
CA ARG A 87 -16.50 2.77 8.40
C ARG A 87 -17.13 3.05 9.76
N LYS A 88 -17.15 2.05 10.65
CA LYS A 88 -17.72 2.21 12.01
C LYS A 88 -16.87 3.12 12.88
N ILE A 89 -15.55 2.93 12.89
CA ILE A 89 -14.62 3.70 13.75
C ILE A 89 -14.53 5.15 13.27
N TYR A 90 -14.47 5.36 11.96
CA TYR A 90 -14.20 6.66 11.35
C TYR A 90 -15.43 7.26 10.65
N ALA A 91 -16.62 6.97 11.18
CA ALA A 91 -17.90 7.42 10.61
C ALA A 91 -18.03 8.95 10.47
N ASN A 92 -17.30 9.71 11.27
CA ASN A 92 -17.34 11.19 11.29
C ASN A 92 -16.25 11.83 10.41
N GLU A 93 -15.38 11.06 9.79
CA GLU A 93 -14.34 11.59 8.90
C GLU A 93 -14.92 11.86 7.51
N ILE A 94 -14.82 13.11 7.06
CA ILE A 94 -15.52 13.59 5.85
C ILE A 94 -14.72 13.43 4.56
N ASN A 95 -13.39 13.41 4.65
CA ASN A 95 -12.51 13.36 3.48
C ASN A 95 -12.02 11.95 3.14
N VAL A 96 -12.60 10.91 3.75
CA VAL A 96 -12.25 9.52 3.49
C VAL A 96 -13.48 8.69 3.20
N ASN A 97 -13.36 7.80 2.21
CA ASN A 97 -14.35 6.78 1.92
C ASN A 97 -13.68 5.39 1.92
N PHE A 98 -14.37 4.38 2.47
CA PHE A 98 -13.86 3.03 2.54
C PHE A 98 -14.63 2.10 1.60
N ILE A 99 -13.91 1.34 0.75
CA ILE A 99 -14.50 0.55 -0.32
C ILE A 99 -13.93 -0.87 -0.28
N VAL A 100 -14.81 -1.88 -0.34
CA VAL A 100 -14.39 -3.27 -0.58
C VAL A 100 -14.01 -3.39 -2.05
N ASP A 101 -12.74 -3.68 -2.33
CA ASP A 101 -12.23 -3.82 -3.69
C ASP A 101 -11.08 -4.83 -3.76
N ASP A 102 -11.07 -5.63 -4.82
CA ASP A 102 -9.96 -6.52 -5.16
C ASP A 102 -9.10 -5.85 -6.22
N ILE A 103 -7.90 -5.43 -5.87
CA ILE A 103 -6.98 -4.76 -6.79
C ILE A 103 -6.66 -5.58 -8.05
N LEU A 104 -6.78 -6.90 -7.96
CA LEU A 104 -6.61 -7.77 -9.11
C LEU A 104 -7.83 -7.78 -10.03
N ASN A 105 -9.00 -7.34 -9.57
CA ASN A 105 -10.26 -7.23 -10.33
C ASN A 105 -11.01 -5.94 -9.97
N THR A 106 -10.27 -4.84 -9.88
CA THR A 106 -10.77 -3.56 -9.37
C THR A 106 -11.91 -2.98 -10.20
N LYS A 107 -12.78 -2.23 -9.50
CA LYS A 107 -13.85 -1.41 -10.10
C LYS A 107 -13.46 0.06 -10.25
N PHE A 108 -12.25 0.43 -9.83
CA PHE A 108 -11.75 1.79 -10.01
C PHE A 108 -11.57 2.13 -11.49
N LYS A 109 -11.77 3.41 -11.80
CA LYS A 109 -11.69 3.91 -13.18
C LYS A 109 -10.25 4.22 -13.57
N ASP A 110 -10.01 4.24 -14.86
CA ASP A 110 -8.73 4.69 -15.43
C ASP A 110 -8.41 6.12 -14.98
N ASN A 111 -7.15 6.36 -14.63
CA ASN A 111 -6.65 7.66 -14.21
C ASN A 111 -7.44 8.29 -13.04
N GLU A 112 -7.93 7.48 -12.11
CA GLU A 112 -8.76 7.94 -11.01
C GLU A 112 -7.95 8.63 -9.91
N PHE A 113 -6.73 8.16 -9.63
CA PHE A 113 -5.94 8.59 -8.49
C PHE A 113 -4.74 9.46 -8.88
N ASP A 114 -4.53 10.54 -8.13
CA ASP A 114 -3.29 11.33 -8.20
C ASP A 114 -2.16 10.59 -7.50
N TYR A 115 -2.45 9.92 -6.39
CA TYR A 115 -1.50 9.21 -5.55
C TYR A 115 -2.05 7.87 -5.11
N ILE A 116 -1.17 6.86 -5.05
CA ILE A 116 -1.48 5.54 -4.48
C ILE A 116 -0.41 5.24 -3.43
N PHE A 117 -0.82 4.83 -2.25
CA PHE A 117 0.05 4.26 -1.24
C PHE A 117 -0.27 2.78 -1.07
N ASP A 118 0.69 1.93 -1.40
CA ASP A 118 0.66 0.50 -1.10
C ASP A 118 1.63 0.22 0.05
N ARG A 119 1.08 -0.08 1.20
CA ARG A 119 1.84 -0.46 2.37
C ARG A 119 1.51 -1.91 2.75
N GLY A 120 1.95 -2.83 1.86
CA GLY A 120 1.90 -4.26 2.13
C GLY A 120 0.89 -5.07 1.33
N CYS A 121 0.23 -4.51 0.33
CA CYS A 121 -0.62 -5.30 -0.58
C CYS A 121 0.24 -6.05 -1.61
N PHE A 122 1.17 -5.36 -2.29
CA PHE A 122 2.02 -5.97 -3.32
C PHE A 122 2.84 -7.16 -2.81
N HIS A 123 3.43 -7.06 -1.62
CA HIS A 123 4.37 -8.06 -1.14
C HIS A 123 3.71 -9.36 -0.64
N VAL A 124 2.37 -9.43 -0.60
CA VAL A 124 1.64 -10.68 -0.33
C VAL A 124 1.14 -11.35 -1.61
N LEU A 125 1.24 -10.68 -2.77
CA LEU A 125 0.78 -11.23 -4.04
C LEU A 125 1.71 -12.35 -4.54
N SER A 126 1.07 -13.40 -5.06
CA SER A 126 1.79 -14.47 -5.73
C SER A 126 2.58 -13.95 -6.94
N PRO A 127 3.70 -14.59 -7.33
CA PRO A 127 4.45 -14.17 -8.52
C PRO A 127 3.60 -14.08 -9.79
N SER A 128 2.60 -14.96 -9.95
CA SER A 128 1.67 -14.96 -11.09
C SER A 128 0.76 -13.73 -11.14
N ASP A 129 0.46 -13.13 -9.99
CA ASP A 129 -0.48 -12.00 -9.88
C ASP A 129 0.20 -10.64 -10.00
N ARG A 130 1.52 -10.57 -9.81
CA ARG A 130 2.27 -9.32 -9.79
C ARG A 130 2.13 -8.50 -11.07
N LYS A 131 2.16 -9.16 -12.24
CA LYS A 131 2.00 -8.47 -13.52
C LYS A 131 0.61 -7.85 -13.64
N LYS A 132 -0.43 -8.58 -13.21
CA LYS A 132 -1.81 -8.07 -13.22
C LYS A 132 -1.94 -6.87 -12.29
N TYR A 133 -1.39 -6.96 -11.08
CA TYR A 133 -1.33 -5.83 -10.14
C TYR A 133 -0.67 -4.60 -10.77
N ILE A 134 0.54 -4.75 -11.35
CA ILE A 134 1.28 -3.64 -11.95
C ILE A 134 0.48 -2.96 -13.05
N ASN A 135 -0.15 -3.74 -13.93
CA ASN A 135 -1.01 -3.21 -15.00
C ASN A 135 -2.21 -2.46 -14.43
N THR A 136 -2.85 -3.00 -13.39
CA THR A 136 -3.98 -2.35 -12.72
C THR A 136 -3.56 -1.02 -12.10
N ILE A 137 -2.45 -1.00 -11.34
CA ILE A 137 -1.94 0.25 -10.75
C ILE A 137 -1.64 1.29 -11.82
N GLN A 138 -0.98 0.87 -12.93
CA GLN A 138 -0.69 1.77 -14.05
C GLN A 138 -1.98 2.35 -14.67
N GLN A 139 -3.04 1.55 -14.75
CA GLN A 139 -4.31 1.95 -15.33
C GLN A 139 -5.06 2.96 -14.45
N ILE A 140 -5.17 2.72 -13.14
CA ILE A 140 -5.94 3.57 -12.22
C ILE A 140 -5.20 4.82 -11.75
N LEU A 141 -3.86 4.81 -11.80
CA LEU A 141 -3.02 5.96 -11.48
C LEU A 141 -2.99 6.94 -12.66
N LYS A 142 -3.11 8.24 -12.40
CA LYS A 142 -3.05 9.27 -13.45
C LYS A 142 -1.77 9.17 -14.26
N LYS A 143 -1.88 9.24 -15.59
CA LYS A 143 -0.74 9.18 -16.52
C LYS A 143 0.21 10.35 -16.36
N GLN A 144 -0.34 11.53 -16.08
CA GLN A 144 0.47 12.72 -15.86
C GLN A 144 0.57 12.99 -14.35
N ASN A 145 1.79 12.95 -13.82
CA ASN A 145 2.12 13.26 -12.43
C ASN A 145 1.50 12.33 -11.36
N GLY A 146 0.90 11.21 -11.75
CA GLY A 146 0.46 10.21 -10.79
C GLY A 146 1.65 9.54 -10.10
N ILE A 147 1.63 9.42 -8.77
CA ILE A 147 2.73 8.84 -7.99
C ILE A 147 2.25 7.60 -7.26
N LEU A 148 2.99 6.50 -7.43
CA LEU A 148 2.89 5.32 -6.58
C LEU A 148 3.98 5.37 -5.51
N PHE A 149 3.57 5.30 -4.25
CA PHE A 149 4.42 5.04 -3.09
C PHE A 149 4.22 3.59 -2.69
N LEU A 150 5.27 2.80 -2.80
CA LEU A 150 5.23 1.37 -2.49
C LEU A 150 6.16 1.06 -1.33
N LYS A 151 5.64 0.39 -0.30
CA LYS A 151 6.43 -0.14 0.80
C LYS A 151 6.32 -1.66 0.85
N CYS A 152 7.43 -2.35 0.74
CA CYS A 152 7.47 -3.81 0.75
C CYS A 152 8.66 -4.33 1.58
N PHE A 153 8.66 -5.62 1.92
CA PHE A 153 9.79 -6.21 2.64
C PHE A 153 11.04 -6.26 1.75
N SER A 154 12.19 -5.90 2.34
CA SER A 154 13.51 -6.01 1.72
C SER A 154 14.03 -7.45 1.79
N ASP A 155 14.83 -7.85 0.81
CA ASP A 155 15.60 -9.12 0.85
C ASP A 155 16.61 -9.19 2.01
N LYS A 156 16.92 -8.03 2.62
CA LYS A 156 17.73 -7.93 3.84
C LYS A 156 16.97 -8.29 5.12
N GLU A 157 15.67 -8.54 5.05
CA GLU A 157 14.92 -9.06 6.18
C GLU A 157 15.24 -10.55 6.39
N LEU A 158 15.71 -10.89 7.59
CA LEU A 158 16.20 -12.23 7.90
C LEU A 158 15.11 -13.22 8.32
N ARG A 159 13.94 -12.74 8.77
CA ARG A 159 12.84 -13.62 9.13
C ARG A 159 12.44 -14.49 7.95
N GLN A 160 12.26 -15.79 8.17
CA GLN A 160 11.82 -16.71 7.10
C GLN A 160 10.32 -16.57 6.82
N GLU A 161 9.56 -16.27 7.84
CA GLU A 161 8.11 -16.10 7.77
C GLU A 161 7.71 -14.70 7.24
N GLY A 162 6.43 -14.55 6.91
CA GLY A 162 5.85 -13.28 6.47
C GLY A 162 5.87 -13.09 4.94
N PRO A 163 5.70 -11.86 4.46
CA PRO A 163 5.56 -11.50 3.06
C PRO A 163 6.74 -11.93 2.17
N TYR A 164 6.54 -11.84 0.85
CA TYR A 164 7.66 -11.91 -0.10
C TYR A 164 8.60 -10.74 0.14
N LYS A 165 9.88 -11.00 -0.12
CA LYS A 165 10.97 -10.03 0.03
C LYS A 165 11.52 -9.70 -1.34
N PHE A 166 11.97 -8.46 -1.49
CA PHE A 166 12.46 -7.97 -2.76
C PHE A 166 13.80 -7.27 -2.60
N SER A 167 14.71 -7.54 -3.51
CA SER A 167 15.88 -6.70 -3.73
C SER A 167 15.49 -5.45 -4.52
N GLN A 168 16.34 -4.43 -4.48
CA GLN A 168 16.15 -3.23 -5.30
C GLN A 168 16.12 -3.57 -6.80
N ASP A 169 16.95 -4.54 -7.24
CA ASP A 169 17.03 -4.96 -8.64
C ASP A 169 15.76 -5.69 -9.09
N GLU A 170 15.16 -6.53 -8.22
CA GLU A 170 13.87 -7.14 -8.51
C GLU A 170 12.75 -6.09 -8.65
N ILE A 171 12.73 -5.07 -7.80
CA ILE A 171 11.78 -3.96 -7.94
C ILE A 171 11.99 -3.23 -9.28
N ARG A 172 13.25 -2.95 -9.66
CA ARG A 172 13.56 -2.32 -10.97
C ARG A 172 13.11 -3.20 -12.13
N ALA A 173 13.34 -4.50 -12.06
CA ALA A 173 12.93 -5.44 -13.11
C ALA A 173 11.42 -5.55 -13.24
N LEU A 174 10.67 -5.55 -12.13
CA LEU A 174 9.21 -5.70 -12.13
C LEU A 174 8.49 -4.42 -12.59
N PHE A 175 8.91 -3.26 -12.10
CA PHE A 175 8.19 -2.00 -12.31
C PHE A 175 8.80 -1.12 -13.41
N GLY A 176 10.08 -1.28 -13.74
CA GLY A 176 10.80 -0.35 -14.59
C GLY A 176 10.32 -0.27 -16.05
N GLU A 177 9.59 -1.26 -16.55
CA GLU A 177 8.94 -1.19 -17.86
C GLU A 177 7.76 -0.20 -17.84
N PHE A 178 6.98 -0.19 -16.76
CA PHE A 178 5.70 0.51 -16.64
C PHE A 178 5.83 1.87 -15.96
N PHE A 179 6.79 2.01 -15.05
CA PHE A 179 6.96 3.19 -14.21
C PHE A 179 8.37 3.77 -14.33
N LYS A 180 8.45 5.10 -14.18
CA LYS A 180 9.71 5.79 -13.93
C LYS A 180 9.97 5.75 -12.43
N ILE A 181 10.96 4.97 -12.01
CA ILE A 181 11.38 4.86 -10.61
C ILE A 181 12.27 6.05 -10.26
N HIS A 182 11.89 6.82 -9.23
CA HIS A 182 12.63 7.98 -8.74
C HIS A 182 13.60 7.62 -7.62
N SER A 183 13.13 6.80 -6.66
CA SER A 183 13.94 6.31 -5.55
C SER A 183 13.55 4.91 -5.12
N ILE A 184 14.51 4.15 -4.60
CA ILE A 184 14.32 2.91 -3.85
C ILE A 184 15.22 3.04 -2.62
N GLU A 185 14.63 3.23 -1.46
CA GLU A 185 15.34 3.44 -0.20
C GLU A 185 15.17 2.25 0.73
N GLU A 186 16.26 1.84 1.39
CA GLU A 186 16.19 0.88 2.49
C GLU A 186 15.61 1.56 3.72
N THR A 187 14.63 0.92 4.33
CA THR A 187 13.92 1.43 5.49
C THR A 187 13.49 0.28 6.42
N VAL A 188 12.55 0.57 7.30
CA VAL A 188 11.90 -0.43 8.15
C VAL A 188 10.39 -0.40 7.96
N TYR A 189 9.76 -1.55 8.15
CA TYR A 189 8.31 -1.66 8.10
C TYR A 189 7.77 -1.42 9.52
N GLN A 190 7.22 -0.23 9.77
CA GLN A 190 6.64 0.13 11.06
C GLN A 190 5.47 -0.81 11.38
N GLY A 191 5.40 -1.26 12.60
CA GLY A 191 4.38 -2.19 13.06
C GLY A 191 4.63 -2.60 14.50
N THR A 192 4.10 -3.74 14.91
CA THR A 192 4.22 -4.23 16.29
C THR A 192 5.39 -5.20 16.52
N LEU A 193 6.10 -5.57 15.45
CA LEU A 193 7.25 -6.48 15.55
C LEU A 193 8.49 -5.77 16.08
N ASP A 194 9.28 -6.46 16.92
CA ASP A 194 10.57 -5.99 17.42
C ASP A 194 11.64 -7.07 17.17
N PRO A 195 12.77 -6.72 16.51
CA PRO A 195 13.03 -5.48 15.78
C PRO A 195 12.08 -5.28 14.60
N LEU A 196 11.91 -4.04 14.15
CA LEU A 196 11.10 -3.76 12.96
C LEU A 196 11.67 -4.45 11.72
N PRO A 197 10.83 -5.05 10.86
CA PRO A 197 11.29 -5.72 9.65
C PRO A 197 12.00 -4.76 8.68
N LYS A 198 13.03 -5.25 7.99
CA LYS A 198 13.69 -4.51 6.91
C LYS A 198 12.76 -4.38 5.72
N ALA A 199 12.70 -3.18 5.15
CA ALA A 199 11.79 -2.84 4.06
C ALA A 199 12.47 -2.01 2.98
N LEU A 200 11.82 -1.92 1.82
CA LEU A 200 12.09 -0.95 0.78
C LEU A 200 10.94 0.04 0.73
N PHE A 201 11.27 1.32 0.56
CA PHE A 201 10.33 2.36 0.20
C PHE A 201 10.65 2.86 -1.20
N VAL A 202 9.66 2.82 -2.08
CA VAL A 202 9.83 3.08 -3.51
C VAL A 202 8.90 4.19 -3.95
N VAL A 203 9.45 5.17 -4.67
CA VAL A 203 8.68 6.25 -5.27
C VAL A 203 8.77 6.17 -6.78
N MET A 204 7.65 6.09 -7.45
CA MET A 204 7.61 5.97 -8.91
C MET A 204 6.42 6.70 -9.51
N THR A 205 6.57 7.16 -10.75
CA THR A 205 5.51 7.80 -11.53
C THR A 205 5.13 6.95 -12.73
N ASN A 206 3.87 7.08 -13.15
CA ASN A 206 3.36 6.44 -14.37
C ASN A 206 4.16 6.93 -15.60
N LYS A 207 4.42 6.04 -16.57
CA LYS A 207 5.05 6.37 -17.86
C LYS A 207 4.04 6.78 -18.90
#